data_3b8db9de2c2ff7d73c2f2241ead0f22d
#
_entry.id   3b8db9de2c2ff7d73c2f2241ead0f22d
#
_cell.length_a   1.000
_cell.length_b   1.000
_cell.length_c   1.000
_cell.angle_alpha   90.00
_cell.angle_beta   90.00
_cell.angle_gamma   90.00
#
_symmetry.space_group_name_H-M   'P 1'
#
loop_
_entity.id
_entity.type
_entity.pdbx_description
1 polymer ?
#
loop_
_entity_poly.entity_id
_entity_poly.type
_entity_poly.pdbx_seq_one_letter_code
_entity_poly.pdbx_strand_id
1 'polypeptide(L)'
;MKRRRFTQSLLALPAAPALLAQEVPKLEFGVPDAGADTVPHFFTTPQLNALRRLSDLILPAINGTPGAVDARAPEFLDFLIGQSPADRKQLYRAGLDALNTSARAKYSKPFADLDAVHADIILAPMHERWTYATPGDPLAAFLRSAKADIMTATINSREWITVVSQRSRSASGTGIYWHSIE
;
A
#
# COMPACT_ATOMS: atom_id res chain seq x y z
N MET A 1 -71.00 -19.01 22.52
CA MET A 1 -69.61 -19.13 22.07
C MET A 1 -69.60 -18.96 20.56
N LYS A 2 -69.20 -17.80 20.05
CA LYS A 2 -69.36 -17.46 18.62
C LYS A 2 -67.95 -17.48 17.97
N ARG A 3 -67.71 -18.52 17.17
CA ARG A 3 -66.57 -18.57 16.23
C ARG A 3 -66.92 -17.65 15.08
N ARG A 4 -66.26 -16.48 15.04
CA ARG A 4 -66.39 -15.55 13.92
C ARG A 4 -65.52 -16.04 12.74
N ARG A 5 -66.22 -16.17 11.62
CA ARG A 5 -65.73 -16.52 10.30
C ARG A 5 -64.76 -15.39 9.83
N PHE A 6 -63.51 -15.77 9.59
CA PHE A 6 -62.50 -14.90 8.98
C PHE A 6 -62.16 -15.44 7.59
N THR A 7 -63.17 -15.49 6.74
CA THR A 7 -62.97 -15.87 5.36
C THR A 7 -63.87 -15.01 4.50
N GLN A 8 -63.34 -13.93 3.98
CA GLN A 8 -63.79 -13.23 2.75
C GLN A 8 -63.23 -11.82 2.70
N SER A 9 -61.96 -11.68 2.45
CA SER A 9 -61.34 -10.43 1.98
C SER A 9 -60.00 -10.68 1.28
N LEU A 10 -59.97 -11.68 0.41
CA LEU A 10 -58.74 -12.06 -0.30
C LEU A 10 -59.01 -12.10 -1.81
N LEU A 11 -59.66 -11.05 -2.35
CA LEU A 11 -59.89 -10.90 -3.78
C LEU A 11 -60.01 -9.40 -4.17
N ALA A 12 -58.92 -8.68 -4.01
CA ALA A 12 -58.65 -7.46 -4.78
C ALA A 12 -57.16 -7.06 -4.59
N LEU A 13 -56.24 -7.87 -5.11
CA LEU A 13 -54.92 -7.38 -5.43
C LEU A 13 -55.03 -6.70 -6.78
N PRO A 14 -54.85 -5.37 -6.88
CA PRO A 14 -54.65 -4.74 -8.17
C PRO A 14 -53.37 -5.32 -8.75
N ALA A 15 -53.45 -5.76 -10.01
CA ALA A 15 -52.29 -6.18 -10.78
C ALA A 15 -51.22 -5.07 -10.67
N ALA A 16 -50.16 -5.34 -9.93
CA ALA A 16 -49.02 -4.48 -9.92
C ALA A 16 -48.49 -4.37 -11.36
N PRO A 17 -48.31 -3.18 -11.91
CA PRO A 17 -47.64 -3.05 -13.19
C PRO A 17 -46.28 -3.74 -13.05
N ALA A 18 -45.99 -4.63 -14.01
CA ALA A 18 -44.68 -5.23 -14.13
C ALA A 18 -43.64 -4.08 -14.04
N LEU A 19 -42.94 -4.01 -12.93
CA LEU A 19 -41.74 -3.19 -12.83
C LEU A 19 -40.83 -3.74 -13.91
N LEU A 20 -40.78 -2.99 -15.03
CA LEU A 20 -39.76 -3.18 -16.04
C LEU A 20 -38.46 -3.24 -15.25
N ALA A 21 -37.80 -4.37 -15.31
CA ALA A 21 -36.47 -4.53 -14.76
C ALA A 21 -35.62 -3.42 -15.39
N GLN A 22 -35.43 -2.33 -14.67
CA GLN A 22 -34.42 -1.36 -15.05
C GLN A 22 -33.12 -2.12 -14.96
N GLU A 23 -32.55 -2.39 -16.12
CA GLU A 23 -31.19 -2.86 -16.20
C GLU A 23 -30.36 -1.87 -15.37
N VAL A 24 -29.89 -2.32 -14.22
CA VAL A 24 -28.93 -1.58 -13.40
C VAL A 24 -27.75 -1.35 -14.34
N PRO A 25 -27.42 -0.10 -14.67
CA PRO A 25 -26.29 0.15 -15.54
C PRO A 25 -25.09 -0.54 -14.94
N LYS A 26 -24.50 -1.47 -15.69
CA LYS A 26 -23.29 -2.16 -15.32
C LYS A 26 -22.22 -1.09 -15.23
N LEU A 27 -21.94 -0.61 -14.03
CA LEU A 27 -20.85 0.30 -13.77
C LEU A 27 -19.56 -0.47 -14.12
N GLU A 28 -19.12 -0.31 -15.34
CA GLU A 28 -17.79 -0.72 -15.74
C GLU A 28 -16.79 0.20 -15.04
N PHE A 29 -16.32 -0.20 -13.88
CA PHE A 29 -15.16 0.39 -13.22
C PHE A 29 -13.88 -0.02 -13.97
N GLY A 30 -13.92 0.00 -15.26
CA GLY A 30 -12.75 -0.02 -16.11
C GLY A 30 -12.19 1.39 -16.18
N VAL A 31 -11.60 1.88 -15.08
CA VAL A 31 -10.64 2.96 -15.20
C VAL A 31 -9.43 2.35 -15.89
N PRO A 32 -9.13 2.70 -17.14
CA PRO A 32 -7.94 2.20 -17.79
C PRO A 32 -6.74 2.61 -16.95
N ASP A 33 -5.83 1.69 -16.68
CA ASP A 33 -4.56 1.91 -15.97
C ASP A 33 -3.72 3.04 -16.63
N ALA A 34 -4.05 3.44 -17.83
CA ALA A 34 -3.49 4.60 -18.55
C ALA A 34 -3.71 5.95 -17.83
N GLY A 35 -4.64 6.05 -16.88
CA GLY A 35 -4.82 7.25 -16.06
C GLY A 35 -3.75 7.45 -15.00
N ALA A 36 -3.01 6.40 -14.62
CA ALA A 36 -1.99 6.47 -13.60
C ALA A 36 -0.73 7.25 -14.06
N ASP A 37 -0.45 7.27 -15.36
CA ASP A 37 0.71 7.97 -15.93
C ASP A 37 0.52 9.50 -16.02
N THR A 38 -0.68 10.00 -15.79
CA THR A 38 -1.00 11.44 -15.84
C THR A 38 -1.00 12.13 -14.47
N VAL A 39 -0.79 11.39 -13.37
CA VAL A 39 -0.70 11.98 -12.05
C VAL A 39 0.66 12.68 -11.92
N PRO A 40 0.69 14.01 -11.68
CA PRO A 40 1.96 14.71 -11.55
C PRO A 40 2.74 14.14 -10.36
N HIS A 41 3.97 13.73 -10.62
CA HIS A 41 4.88 13.25 -9.58
C HIS A 41 5.24 14.38 -8.62
N PHE A 42 5.22 14.09 -7.34
CA PHE A 42 5.67 15.01 -6.29
C PHE A 42 7.19 15.05 -6.20
N PHE A 43 7.85 13.89 -6.31
CA PHE A 43 9.29 13.78 -6.30
C PHE A 43 9.88 14.02 -7.69
N THR A 44 11.06 14.60 -7.72
CA THR A 44 11.89 14.64 -8.94
C THR A 44 12.32 13.22 -9.33
N THR A 45 12.65 13.02 -10.60
CA THR A 45 13.14 11.71 -11.08
C THR A 45 14.30 11.14 -10.25
N PRO A 46 15.35 11.92 -9.88
CA PRO A 46 16.41 11.42 -9.00
C PRO A 46 15.92 11.03 -7.60
N GLN A 47 14.97 11.77 -7.04
CA GLN A 47 14.39 11.46 -5.73
C GLN A 47 13.53 10.20 -5.79
N LEU A 48 12.68 10.04 -6.82
CA LEU A 48 11.85 8.86 -6.99
C LEU A 48 12.71 7.60 -7.22
N ASN A 49 13.77 7.69 -8.00
CA ASN A 49 14.70 6.58 -8.21
C ASN A 49 15.42 6.20 -6.91
N ALA A 50 15.82 7.18 -6.11
CA ALA A 50 16.40 6.93 -4.78
C ALA A 50 15.38 6.25 -3.84
N LEU A 51 14.12 6.67 -3.89
CA LEU A 51 13.05 6.05 -3.10
C LEU A 51 12.77 4.59 -3.55
N ARG A 52 12.77 4.32 -4.85
CA ARG A 52 12.64 2.95 -5.39
C ARG A 52 13.78 2.06 -4.90
N ARG A 53 15.02 2.54 -4.96
CA ARG A 53 16.18 1.79 -4.48
C ARG A 53 16.13 1.57 -2.98
N LEU A 54 15.77 2.58 -2.20
CA LEU A 54 15.59 2.46 -0.75
C LEU A 54 14.51 1.42 -0.42
N SER A 55 13.41 1.46 -1.14
CA SER A 55 12.29 0.52 -0.96
C SER A 55 12.68 -0.93 -1.25
N ASP A 56 13.44 -1.15 -2.32
CA ASP A 56 13.98 -2.46 -2.69
C ASP A 56 14.93 -3.02 -1.62
N LEU A 57 15.78 -2.14 -1.05
CA LEU A 57 16.70 -2.54 0.02
C LEU A 57 16.00 -2.82 1.35
N ILE A 58 14.92 -2.10 1.68
CA ILE A 58 14.17 -2.28 2.94
C ILE A 58 13.30 -3.54 2.88
N LEU A 59 12.63 -3.76 1.77
CA LEU A 59 11.69 -4.89 1.61
C LEU A 59 11.80 -5.48 0.20
N PRO A 60 12.84 -6.28 -0.05
CA PRO A 60 13.03 -6.95 -1.32
C PRO A 60 12.00 -8.07 -1.54
N ALA A 61 11.79 -8.47 -2.79
CA ALA A 61 11.02 -9.67 -3.10
C ALA A 61 11.75 -10.93 -2.59
N ILE A 62 11.06 -11.76 -1.82
CA ILE A 62 11.64 -12.97 -1.23
C ILE A 62 10.64 -14.12 -1.32
N ASN A 63 11.11 -15.28 -1.79
CA ASN A 63 10.34 -16.54 -1.80
C ASN A 63 8.94 -16.39 -2.43
N GLY A 64 8.83 -15.63 -3.53
CA GLY A 64 7.56 -15.40 -4.23
C GLY A 64 6.61 -14.47 -3.46
N THR A 65 7.07 -13.79 -2.40
CA THR A 65 6.36 -12.67 -1.79
C THR A 65 6.81 -11.39 -2.47
N PRO A 66 5.91 -10.53 -2.93
CA PRO A 66 6.27 -9.28 -3.60
C PRO A 66 7.06 -8.37 -2.66
N GLY A 67 8.10 -7.74 -3.20
CA GLY A 67 8.82 -6.68 -2.51
C GLY A 67 8.09 -5.34 -2.60
N ALA A 68 8.68 -4.30 -2.01
CA ALA A 68 8.10 -2.96 -2.02
C ALA A 68 7.97 -2.37 -3.43
N VAL A 69 8.90 -2.69 -4.32
CA VAL A 69 8.86 -2.24 -5.73
C VAL A 69 7.76 -2.97 -6.50
N ASP A 70 7.63 -4.28 -6.33
CA ASP A 70 6.56 -5.07 -6.95
C ASP A 70 5.18 -4.60 -6.48
N ALA A 71 5.08 -4.20 -5.22
CA ALA A 71 3.88 -3.65 -4.59
C ALA A 71 3.61 -2.18 -4.99
N ARG A 72 4.43 -1.57 -5.85
CA ARG A 72 4.34 -0.17 -6.27
C ARG A 72 4.33 0.83 -5.09
N ALA A 73 4.94 0.44 -3.97
CA ALA A 73 5.00 1.28 -2.77
C ALA A 73 5.70 2.63 -3.01
N PRO A 74 6.78 2.74 -3.81
CA PRO A 74 7.40 4.04 -4.11
C PRO A 74 6.46 5.01 -4.83
N GLU A 75 5.69 4.53 -5.81
CA GLU A 75 4.72 5.33 -6.57
C GLU A 75 3.54 5.76 -5.69
N PHE A 76 3.06 4.86 -4.84
CA PHE A 76 2.05 5.19 -3.84
C PHE A 76 2.56 6.25 -2.85
N LEU A 77 3.80 6.16 -2.40
CA LEU A 77 4.41 7.15 -1.51
C LEU A 77 4.64 8.48 -2.20
N ASP A 78 4.97 8.51 -3.48
CA ASP A 78 5.06 9.74 -4.26
C ASP A 78 3.74 10.51 -4.22
N PHE A 79 2.63 9.83 -4.47
CA PHE A 79 1.30 10.39 -4.33
C PHE A 79 0.97 10.80 -2.89
N LEU A 80 1.15 9.90 -1.92
CA LEU A 80 0.80 10.13 -0.51
C LEU A 80 1.54 11.31 0.09
N ILE A 81 2.86 11.37 -0.12
CA ILE A 81 3.68 12.47 0.39
C ILE A 81 3.32 13.77 -0.33
N GLY A 82 2.99 13.71 -1.62
CA GLY A 82 2.48 14.86 -2.36
C GLY A 82 1.20 15.48 -1.77
N GLN A 83 0.40 14.71 -1.04
CA GLN A 83 -0.80 15.17 -0.33
C GLN A 83 -0.57 15.42 1.17
N SER A 84 0.63 15.14 1.67
CA SER A 84 0.95 15.28 3.10
C SER A 84 1.21 16.73 3.52
N PRO A 85 1.23 17.04 4.83
CA PRO A 85 1.63 18.35 5.35
C PRO A 85 3.05 18.76 4.93
N ALA A 86 3.34 20.06 5.02
CA ALA A 86 4.59 20.64 4.50
C ALA A 86 5.85 20.08 5.17
N ASP A 87 5.81 19.85 6.46
CA ASP A 87 6.90 19.26 7.25
C ASP A 87 7.25 17.86 6.77
N ARG A 88 6.25 17.01 6.50
CA ARG A 88 6.47 15.67 5.96
C ARG A 88 7.00 15.70 4.53
N LYS A 89 6.47 16.60 3.69
CA LYS A 89 7.02 16.84 2.34
C LYS A 89 8.49 17.22 2.38
N GLN A 90 8.86 18.13 3.28
CA GLN A 90 10.23 18.58 3.45
C GLN A 90 11.14 17.47 3.97
N LEU A 91 10.69 16.69 4.97
CA LEU A 91 11.43 15.53 5.49
C LEU A 91 11.82 14.56 4.39
N TYR A 92 10.88 14.20 3.52
CA TYR A 92 11.13 13.26 2.44
C TYR A 92 12.05 13.83 1.36
N ARG A 93 11.80 15.06 0.91
CA ARG A 93 12.69 15.69 -0.09
C ARG A 93 14.11 15.82 0.43
N ALA A 94 14.27 16.38 1.63
CA ALA A 94 15.60 16.55 2.24
C ALA A 94 16.31 15.21 2.47
N GLY A 95 15.57 14.18 2.92
CA GLY A 95 16.14 12.86 3.14
C GLY A 95 16.61 12.18 1.84
N LEU A 96 15.80 12.22 0.79
CA LEU A 96 16.15 11.65 -0.52
C LEU A 96 17.32 12.41 -1.17
N ASP A 97 17.36 13.73 -1.02
CA ASP A 97 18.49 14.56 -1.49
C ASP A 97 19.76 14.26 -0.69
N ALA A 98 19.65 14.04 0.62
CA ALA A 98 20.78 13.66 1.47
C ALA A 98 21.36 12.28 1.08
N LEU A 99 20.50 11.29 0.75
CA LEU A 99 20.96 9.99 0.21
C LEU A 99 21.75 10.18 -1.08
N ASN A 100 21.20 10.93 -2.04
CA ASN A 100 21.87 11.19 -3.32
C ASN A 100 23.18 11.97 -3.15
N THR A 101 23.20 12.94 -2.25
CA THR A 101 24.38 13.74 -1.96
C THR A 101 25.49 12.88 -1.34
N SER A 102 25.16 12.07 -0.35
CA SER A 102 26.10 11.16 0.30
C SER A 102 26.65 10.11 -0.67
N ALA A 103 25.79 9.57 -1.54
CA ALA A 103 26.18 8.60 -2.57
C ALA A 103 27.17 9.21 -3.58
N ARG A 104 26.86 10.39 -4.06
CA ARG A 104 27.75 11.11 -5.01
C ARG A 104 29.08 11.49 -4.37
N ALA A 105 29.07 11.97 -3.13
CA ALA A 105 30.28 12.35 -2.41
C ALA A 105 31.23 11.17 -2.16
N LYS A 106 30.69 9.99 -1.82
CA LYS A 106 31.50 8.81 -1.49
C LYS A 106 31.85 7.96 -2.71
N TYR A 107 30.94 7.85 -3.68
CA TYR A 107 31.02 6.85 -4.76
C TYR A 107 30.88 7.44 -6.16
N SER A 108 30.72 8.77 -6.30
CA SER A 108 30.51 9.46 -7.58
C SER A 108 29.31 8.96 -8.39
N LYS A 109 28.34 8.33 -7.73
CA LYS A 109 27.12 7.77 -8.32
C LYS A 109 25.88 8.23 -7.54
N PRO A 110 24.70 8.32 -8.18
CA PRO A 110 23.46 8.53 -7.43
C PRO A 110 23.16 7.30 -6.55
N PHE A 111 22.38 7.48 -5.50
CA PHE A 111 22.02 6.41 -4.57
C PHE A 111 21.31 5.24 -5.25
N ALA A 112 20.51 5.51 -6.27
CA ALA A 112 19.81 4.50 -7.05
C ALA A 112 20.74 3.48 -7.74
N ASP A 113 21.96 3.89 -8.08
CA ASP A 113 22.92 3.07 -8.82
C ASP A 113 23.95 2.37 -7.92
N LEU A 114 23.80 2.48 -6.62
CA LEU A 114 24.67 1.80 -5.67
C LEU A 114 24.29 0.33 -5.55
N ASP A 115 25.30 -0.53 -5.44
CA ASP A 115 25.12 -1.90 -4.99
C ASP A 115 24.68 -1.94 -3.50
N ALA A 116 24.28 -3.11 -3.03
CA ALA A 116 23.77 -3.28 -1.68
C ALA A 116 24.79 -2.92 -0.60
N VAL A 117 26.09 -3.24 -0.82
CA VAL A 117 27.16 -3.02 0.16
C VAL A 117 27.42 -1.52 0.34
N HIS A 118 27.55 -0.78 -0.77
CA HIS A 118 27.78 0.66 -0.70
C HIS A 118 26.55 1.44 -0.20
N ALA A 119 25.34 0.96 -0.57
CA ALA A 119 24.11 1.54 -0.06
C ALA A 119 23.98 1.33 1.46
N ASP A 120 24.32 0.15 1.98
CA ASP A 120 24.26 -0.18 3.41
C ASP A 120 25.12 0.76 4.26
N ILE A 121 26.31 1.15 3.76
CA ILE A 121 27.17 2.12 4.43
C ILE A 121 26.49 3.49 4.59
N ILE A 122 25.67 3.92 3.61
CA ILE A 122 24.90 5.16 3.70
C ILE A 122 23.69 4.99 4.64
N LEU A 123 23.13 3.80 4.67
CA LEU A 123 21.99 3.45 5.51
C LEU A 123 22.38 3.07 6.95
N ALA A 124 23.64 3.23 7.36
CA ALA A 124 24.13 2.91 8.70
C ALA A 124 23.23 3.42 9.85
N PRO A 125 22.56 4.61 9.76
CA PRO A 125 21.63 5.03 10.81
C PRO A 125 20.44 4.09 11.03
N MET A 126 20.11 3.22 10.05
CA MET A 126 19.04 2.22 10.20
C MET A 126 19.45 1.02 11.06
N HIS A 127 20.73 0.81 11.31
CA HIS A 127 21.27 -0.25 12.15
C HIS A 127 21.34 0.14 13.62
N GLU A 128 21.13 1.42 13.93
CA GLU A 128 21.11 1.89 15.32
C GLU A 128 19.95 1.28 16.09
N ARG A 129 20.18 1.12 17.40
CA ARG A 129 19.15 0.59 18.30
C ARG A 129 17.90 1.46 18.25
N TRP A 130 16.76 0.83 18.02
CA TRP A 130 15.48 1.52 18.01
C TRP A 130 15.15 2.11 19.39
N THR A 131 14.70 3.36 19.39
CA THR A 131 14.25 4.08 20.59
C THR A 131 12.90 4.76 20.30
N TYR A 132 12.14 5.09 21.34
CA TYR A 132 10.89 5.85 21.17
C TYR A 132 11.14 7.31 20.79
N ALA A 133 12.27 7.89 21.19
CA ALA A 133 12.62 9.25 20.84
C ALA A 133 12.84 9.42 19.34
N THR A 134 12.40 10.55 18.79
CA THR A 134 12.72 10.90 17.40
C THR A 134 14.22 11.10 17.26
N PRO A 135 14.88 10.50 16.23
CA PRO A 135 16.30 10.74 16.01
C PRO A 135 16.60 12.22 15.82
N GLY A 136 17.69 12.70 16.43
CA GLY A 136 18.15 14.07 16.27
C GLY A 136 18.81 14.33 14.92
N ASP A 137 19.38 13.30 14.30
CA ASP A 137 19.92 13.37 12.95
C ASP A 137 18.77 13.37 11.91
N PRO A 138 18.72 14.37 11.00
CA PRO A 138 17.67 14.47 10.00
C PRO A 138 17.59 13.26 9.04
N LEU A 139 18.74 12.68 8.66
CA LEU A 139 18.77 11.50 7.81
C LEU A 139 18.19 10.28 8.54
N ALA A 140 18.59 10.08 9.80
CA ALA A 140 18.03 8.99 10.62
C ALA A 140 16.52 9.15 10.84
N ALA A 141 16.03 10.37 11.06
CA ALA A 141 14.61 10.67 11.19
C ALA A 141 13.83 10.35 9.90
N PHE A 142 14.38 10.74 8.75
CA PHE A 142 13.82 10.39 7.45
C PHE A 142 13.80 8.87 7.22
N LEU A 143 14.93 8.20 7.41
CA LEU A 143 15.05 6.75 7.18
C LEU A 143 14.09 5.96 8.07
N ARG A 144 13.90 6.38 9.31
CA ARG A 144 12.93 5.77 10.22
C ARG A 144 11.49 5.91 9.72
N SER A 145 11.11 7.12 9.26
CA SER A 145 9.78 7.38 8.71
C SER A 145 9.58 6.62 7.40
N ALA A 146 10.56 6.66 6.51
CA ALA A 146 10.51 5.98 5.23
C ALA A 146 10.39 4.47 5.38
N LYS A 147 11.12 3.85 6.33
CA LYS A 147 11.00 2.42 6.62
C LYS A 147 9.58 2.04 7.03
N ALA A 148 8.98 2.78 7.96
CA ALA A 148 7.62 2.52 8.42
C ALA A 148 6.60 2.68 7.28
N ASP A 149 6.73 3.74 6.49
CA ASP A 149 5.80 4.03 5.41
C ASP A 149 5.94 3.01 4.26
N ILE A 150 7.16 2.64 3.86
CA ILE A 150 7.42 1.62 2.83
C ILE A 150 6.84 0.27 3.26
N MET A 151 7.08 -0.16 4.48
CA MET A 151 6.53 -1.41 5.00
C MET A 151 5.00 -1.37 5.01
N THR A 152 4.40 -0.28 5.52
CA THR A 152 2.95 -0.13 5.57
C THR A 152 2.33 -0.10 4.17
N ALA A 153 2.91 0.64 3.24
CA ALA A 153 2.43 0.69 1.86
C ALA A 153 2.49 -0.69 1.19
N THR A 154 3.59 -1.43 1.41
CA THR A 154 3.77 -2.76 0.81
C THR A 154 2.78 -3.79 1.34
N ILE A 155 2.67 -3.94 2.67
CA ILE A 155 1.79 -4.96 3.28
C ILE A 155 0.30 -4.68 3.05
N ASN A 156 -0.07 -3.43 2.81
CA ASN A 156 -1.45 -3.04 2.46
C ASN A 156 -1.70 -3.03 0.95
N SER A 157 -0.71 -3.35 0.13
CA SER A 157 -0.89 -3.41 -1.32
C SER A 157 -1.75 -4.60 -1.74
N ARG A 158 -2.40 -4.46 -2.89
CA ARG A 158 -3.17 -5.54 -3.51
C ARG A 158 -2.30 -6.75 -3.81
N GLU A 159 -1.09 -6.52 -4.31
CA GLU A 159 -0.10 -7.53 -4.69
C GLU A 159 0.30 -8.38 -3.48
N TRP A 160 0.63 -7.74 -2.36
CA TRP A 160 0.97 -8.42 -1.12
C TRP A 160 -0.20 -9.24 -0.57
N ILE A 161 -1.37 -8.61 -0.42
CA ILE A 161 -2.57 -9.26 0.13
C ILE A 161 -2.98 -10.47 -0.73
N THR A 162 -2.88 -10.38 -2.05
CA THR A 162 -3.20 -11.48 -2.96
C THR A 162 -2.32 -12.70 -2.69
N VAL A 163 -1.01 -12.52 -2.60
CA VAL A 163 -0.06 -13.62 -2.38
C VAL A 163 -0.21 -14.21 -0.97
N VAL A 164 -0.31 -13.37 0.05
CA VAL A 164 -0.43 -13.82 1.44
C VAL A 164 -1.77 -14.56 1.66
N SER A 165 -2.88 -14.06 1.10
CA SER A 165 -4.17 -14.72 1.21
C SER A 165 -4.22 -16.07 0.48
N GLN A 166 -3.55 -16.20 -0.67
CA GLN A 166 -3.42 -17.49 -1.37
C GLN A 166 -2.62 -18.49 -0.55
N ARG A 167 -1.52 -18.07 0.05
CA ARG A 167 -0.71 -18.93 0.94
C ARG A 167 -1.49 -19.37 2.17
N SER A 168 -2.22 -18.46 2.81
CA SER A 168 -3.09 -18.78 3.95
C SER A 168 -4.15 -19.82 3.57
N ARG A 169 -4.78 -19.71 2.40
CA ARG A 169 -5.74 -20.71 1.92
C ARG A 169 -5.10 -22.06 1.66
N SER A 170 -3.88 -22.07 1.09
CA SER A 170 -3.12 -23.30 0.84
C SER A 170 -2.62 -23.95 2.13
N ALA A 171 -2.26 -23.16 3.14
CA ALA A 171 -1.84 -23.62 4.45
C ALA A 171 -3.03 -24.05 5.34
N SER A 172 -4.22 -23.49 5.10
CA SER A 172 -5.46 -23.82 5.80
C SER A 172 -6.12 -25.11 5.33
N GLY A 173 -5.40 -26.00 4.66
CA GLY A 173 -5.82 -27.41 4.48
C GLY A 173 -6.10 -28.13 5.80
N THR A 174 -5.74 -27.55 6.93
CA THR A 174 -6.26 -27.87 8.27
C THR A 174 -7.42 -26.94 8.52
N GLY A 175 -8.64 -27.40 8.21
CA GLY A 175 -9.85 -26.61 8.42
C GLY A 175 -9.91 -26.03 9.83
N ILE A 176 -10.33 -24.78 9.94
CA ILE A 176 -10.75 -24.21 11.21
C ILE A 176 -11.99 -25.00 11.60
N TYR A 177 -11.81 -25.98 12.47
CA TYR A 177 -12.94 -26.71 13.05
C TYR A 177 -13.64 -25.79 14.06
N TRP A 178 -14.73 -25.20 13.64
CA TRP A 178 -15.68 -24.62 14.57
C TRP A 178 -16.35 -25.79 15.33
N HIS A 179 -15.98 -25.97 16.58
CA HIS A 179 -16.77 -26.84 17.44
C HIS A 179 -18.09 -26.14 17.71
N SER A 180 -19.22 -26.80 17.37
CA SER A 180 -20.51 -26.35 17.81
C SER A 180 -20.51 -26.36 19.34
N ILE A 181 -20.85 -25.24 19.93
CA ILE A 181 -21.09 -25.17 21.38
C ILE A 181 -22.53 -25.65 21.55
N GLU A 182 -22.70 -26.86 22.06
CA GLU A 182 -23.98 -27.38 22.52
C GLU A 182 -24.32 -26.79 23.89
#